data_e028bd90b4f33c7f4dd5a3e662886c08
#
_entry.id   e028bd90b4f33c7f4dd5a3e662886c08
#
_cell.length_a   1.000
_cell.length_b   1.000
_cell.length_c   1.000
_cell.angle_alpha   90.00
_cell.angle_beta   90.00
_cell.angle_gamma   90.00
#
_symmetry.space_group_name_H-M   'P 1'
#
loop_
_entity.id
_entity.type
_entity.pdbx_description
1 polymer ?
#
loop_
_entity_poly.entity_id
_entity_poly.type
_entity_poly.pdbx_seq_one_letter_code
_entity_poly.pdbx_strand_id
1 'polypeptide(L)'
;MKLNILFATASIWLFCVSALAAPAQLSTADEASAFKAAGYTLKDTQWRFCDDPGTPSYTPGEIQEVRDLNGDDRPEAVITEGSTYCYGNTGIGYSLVSKQANGGWKLISNGTGIPNFLATKGVGGWPDIEIGGPGFCFPVERWNGSKYVLQGHQYEGKPCRSN
;
A
#
# COMPACT_ATOMS: atom_id res chain seq x y z
N MET A 1 -5.20 73.22 20.54
CA MET A 1 -5.63 71.88 20.97
C MET A 1 -5.47 70.94 19.78
N LYS A 2 -4.39 70.12 19.75
CA LYS A 2 -4.11 69.17 18.64
C LYS A 2 -4.55 67.80 19.08
N LEU A 3 -5.52 67.22 18.33
CA LEU A 3 -6.07 65.88 18.58
C LEU A 3 -5.21 64.86 17.83
N ASN A 4 -4.45 64.01 18.53
CA ASN A 4 -3.71 62.93 17.97
C ASN A 4 -4.61 61.69 17.89
N ILE A 5 -4.93 61.23 16.69
CA ILE A 5 -5.65 59.99 16.43
C ILE A 5 -4.59 58.87 16.26
N LEU A 6 -4.52 57.96 17.22
CA LEU A 6 -3.73 56.73 17.11
C LEU A 6 -4.52 55.68 16.29
N PHE A 7 -3.98 55.29 15.15
CA PHE A 7 -4.47 54.13 14.40
C PHE A 7 -3.83 52.85 14.94
N ALA A 8 -4.62 52.01 15.58
CA ALA A 8 -4.19 50.69 15.97
C ALA A 8 -4.39 49.71 14.80
N THR A 9 -3.31 49.24 14.20
CA THR A 9 -3.33 48.19 13.18
C THR A 9 -3.44 46.80 13.82
N ALA A 10 -4.60 46.19 13.71
CA ALA A 10 -4.79 44.80 14.15
C ALA A 10 -4.25 43.85 13.07
N SER A 11 -3.14 43.16 13.35
CA SER A 11 -2.59 42.10 12.50
C SER A 11 -3.37 40.80 12.73
N ILE A 12 -4.16 40.40 11.72
CA ILE A 12 -4.87 39.12 11.71
C ILE A 12 -3.89 38.05 11.25
N TRP A 13 -3.48 37.15 12.13
CA TRP A 13 -2.70 35.97 11.79
C TRP A 13 -3.65 34.86 11.29
N LEU A 14 -3.60 34.59 9.99
CA LEU A 14 -4.27 33.41 9.41
C LEU A 14 -3.48 32.15 9.81
N PHE A 15 -3.99 31.38 10.74
CA PHE A 15 -3.50 30.02 11.00
C PHE A 15 -4.01 29.10 9.87
N CYS A 16 -3.11 28.71 8.97
CA CYS A 16 -3.36 27.61 8.03
C CYS A 16 -3.39 26.30 8.81
N VAL A 17 -4.56 25.80 9.16
CA VAL A 17 -4.73 24.46 9.74
C VAL A 17 -4.59 23.47 8.58
N SER A 18 -3.45 22.78 8.50
CA SER A 18 -3.29 21.65 7.58
C SER A 18 -4.21 20.53 8.07
N ALA A 19 -5.31 20.30 7.37
CA ALA A 19 -6.16 19.14 7.59
C ALA A 19 -5.35 17.88 7.22
N LEU A 20 -5.01 17.05 8.20
CA LEU A 20 -4.54 15.69 7.96
C LEU A 20 -5.70 14.94 7.29
N ALA A 21 -5.55 14.60 6.01
CA ALA A 21 -6.52 13.76 5.31
C ALA A 21 -6.61 12.41 6.04
N ALA A 22 -7.80 12.03 6.47
CA ALA A 22 -8.05 10.68 6.96
C ALA A 22 -7.70 9.67 5.85
N PRO A 23 -7.18 8.46 6.19
CA PRO A 23 -6.92 7.44 5.20
C PRO A 23 -8.18 7.18 4.37
N ALA A 24 -8.01 7.09 3.05
CA ALA A 24 -9.12 6.88 2.13
C ALA A 24 -9.76 5.51 2.43
N GLN A 25 -11.02 5.52 2.85
CA GLN A 25 -11.77 4.30 3.11
C GLN A 25 -12.55 3.92 1.86
N LEU A 26 -12.40 2.68 1.40
CA LEU A 26 -13.15 2.17 0.25
C LEU A 26 -14.63 1.98 0.61
N SER A 27 -15.51 2.15 -0.38
CA SER A 27 -16.88 1.68 -0.25
C SER A 27 -16.90 0.14 -0.18
N THR A 28 -17.92 -0.45 0.45
CA THR A 28 -18.06 -1.92 0.52
C THR A 28 -18.04 -2.58 -0.88
N ALA A 29 -18.57 -1.90 -1.90
CA ALA A 29 -18.57 -2.40 -3.27
C ALA A 29 -17.15 -2.36 -3.89
N ASP A 30 -16.39 -1.29 -3.64
CA ASP A 30 -15.00 -1.17 -4.08
C ASP A 30 -14.11 -2.16 -3.35
N GLU A 31 -14.28 -2.33 -2.05
CA GLU A 31 -13.57 -3.33 -1.24
C GLU A 31 -13.76 -4.74 -1.82
N ALA A 32 -15.01 -5.18 -2.03
CA ALA A 32 -15.30 -6.47 -2.63
C ALA A 32 -14.71 -6.62 -4.04
N SER A 33 -14.67 -5.54 -4.83
CA SER A 33 -14.08 -5.53 -6.16
C SER A 33 -12.56 -5.64 -6.12
N ALA A 34 -11.90 -4.97 -5.17
CA ALA A 34 -10.46 -5.06 -4.94
C ALA A 34 -10.02 -6.48 -4.55
N PHE A 35 -10.73 -7.10 -3.59
CA PHE A 35 -10.48 -8.49 -3.21
C PHE A 35 -10.64 -9.46 -4.37
N LYS A 36 -11.72 -9.34 -5.15
CA LYS A 36 -11.93 -10.18 -6.33
C LYS A 36 -10.86 -10.00 -7.40
N ALA A 37 -10.43 -8.75 -7.64
CA ALA A 37 -9.35 -8.46 -8.59
C ALA A 37 -8.02 -9.07 -8.15
N ALA A 38 -7.77 -9.15 -6.83
CA ALA A 38 -6.63 -9.83 -6.24
C ALA A 38 -6.74 -11.36 -6.25
N GLY A 39 -7.89 -11.92 -6.64
CA GLY A 39 -8.11 -13.37 -6.69
C GLY A 39 -8.68 -13.98 -5.42
N TYR A 40 -9.07 -13.16 -4.43
CA TYR A 40 -9.71 -13.64 -3.21
C TYR A 40 -11.14 -14.10 -3.46
N THR A 41 -11.58 -15.07 -2.68
CA THR A 41 -12.97 -15.54 -2.62
C THR A 41 -13.57 -15.26 -1.25
N LEU A 42 -14.84 -14.87 -1.22
CA LEU A 42 -15.56 -14.66 0.04
C LEU A 42 -16.12 -16.02 0.51
N LYS A 43 -15.68 -16.48 1.69
CA LYS A 43 -16.18 -17.70 2.36
C LYS A 43 -16.58 -17.32 3.79
N ASP A 44 -17.82 -17.55 4.17
CA ASP A 44 -18.33 -17.31 5.52
C ASP A 44 -17.97 -15.92 6.10
N THR A 45 -18.14 -14.86 5.34
CA THR A 45 -17.80 -13.47 5.69
C THR A 45 -16.30 -13.12 5.68
N GLN A 46 -15.41 -14.04 5.31
CA GLN A 46 -13.98 -13.83 5.25
C GLN A 46 -13.47 -13.89 3.81
N TRP A 47 -12.63 -12.94 3.43
CA TRP A 47 -11.89 -12.98 2.17
C TRP A 47 -10.70 -13.92 2.30
N ARG A 48 -10.57 -14.90 1.40
CA ARG A 48 -9.53 -15.93 1.41
C ARG A 48 -8.91 -16.07 0.03
N PHE A 49 -7.58 -16.08 0.00
CA PHE A 49 -6.79 -16.35 -1.20
C PHE A 49 -6.17 -17.75 -1.13
N CYS A 50 -5.52 -18.06 -0.03
CA CYS A 50 -4.91 -19.36 0.19
C CYS A 50 -5.91 -20.35 0.79
N ASP A 51 -5.69 -21.64 0.51
CA ASP A 51 -6.54 -22.73 1.00
C ASP A 51 -5.99 -23.32 2.32
N ASP A 52 -5.75 -22.42 3.31
CA ASP A 52 -5.36 -22.84 4.66
C ASP A 52 -6.48 -23.65 5.31
N PRO A 53 -6.18 -24.84 5.88
CA PRO A 53 -7.20 -25.70 6.51
C PRO A 53 -7.73 -25.18 7.85
N GLY A 54 -7.37 -23.98 8.27
CA GLY A 54 -7.73 -23.38 9.57
C GLY A 54 -6.63 -23.54 10.60
N THR A 55 -5.37 -23.37 10.18
CA THR A 55 -4.24 -23.39 11.12
C THR A 55 -4.29 -22.21 12.09
N PRO A 56 -3.69 -22.30 13.29
CA PRO A 56 -3.68 -21.20 14.26
C PRO A 56 -2.98 -19.92 13.74
N SER A 57 -2.17 -20.02 12.70
CA SER A 57 -1.49 -18.89 12.07
C SER A 57 -2.31 -18.18 10.98
N TYR A 58 -3.50 -18.74 10.66
CA TYR A 58 -4.32 -18.17 9.61
C TYR A 58 -5.02 -16.87 10.05
N THR A 59 -4.89 -15.84 9.24
CA THR A 59 -5.69 -14.62 9.29
C THR A 59 -6.26 -14.35 7.90
N PRO A 60 -7.57 -14.06 7.77
CA PRO A 60 -8.19 -13.81 6.48
C PRO A 60 -7.64 -12.56 5.80
N GLY A 61 -7.94 -12.41 4.52
CA GLY A 61 -7.57 -11.24 3.74
C GLY A 61 -8.11 -9.93 4.32
N GLU A 62 -7.23 -8.94 4.48
CA GLU A 62 -7.55 -7.63 5.01
C GLU A 62 -6.87 -6.54 4.18
N ILE A 63 -7.58 -5.42 3.94
CA ILE A 63 -6.97 -4.24 3.31
C ILE A 63 -6.20 -3.48 4.37
N GLN A 64 -4.87 -3.42 4.22
CA GLN A 64 -3.97 -2.75 5.15
C GLN A 64 -3.79 -1.26 4.82
N GLU A 65 -3.84 -0.93 3.53
CA GLU A 65 -3.55 0.42 3.08
C GLU A 65 -4.36 0.75 1.82
N VAL A 66 -4.86 1.98 1.74
CA VAL A 66 -5.49 2.56 0.54
C VAL A 66 -4.92 3.95 0.32
N ARG A 67 -4.19 4.14 -0.78
CA ARG A 67 -3.67 5.45 -1.19
C ARG A 67 -3.31 5.46 -2.67
N ASP A 68 -3.16 6.64 -3.25
CA ASP A 68 -2.57 6.82 -4.57
C ASP A 68 -1.04 6.63 -4.47
N LEU A 69 -0.53 5.53 -5.00
CA LEU A 69 0.89 5.16 -4.96
C LEU A 69 1.68 5.69 -6.15
N ASN A 70 1.03 5.82 -7.30
CA ASN A 70 1.67 6.14 -8.57
C ASN A 70 1.47 7.61 -8.99
N GLY A 71 0.56 8.36 -8.33
CA GLY A 71 0.28 9.76 -8.60
C GLY A 71 -0.70 9.97 -9.75
N ASP A 72 -1.63 9.05 -9.97
CA ASP A 72 -2.62 9.13 -11.03
C ASP A 72 -4.03 9.54 -10.55
N ASP A 73 -4.15 10.00 -9.30
CA ASP A 73 -5.37 10.40 -8.60
C ASP A 73 -6.39 9.25 -8.40
N ARG A 74 -5.96 8.00 -8.55
CA ARG A 74 -6.77 6.81 -8.25
C ARG A 74 -6.09 5.99 -7.15
N PRO A 75 -6.89 5.38 -6.25
CA PRO A 75 -6.30 4.62 -5.15
C PRO A 75 -5.77 3.25 -5.60
N GLU A 76 -4.67 2.87 -4.99
CA GLU A 76 -4.23 1.49 -4.84
C GLU A 76 -4.67 0.96 -3.48
N ALA A 77 -4.87 -0.36 -3.41
CA ALA A 77 -5.09 -1.07 -2.16
C ALA A 77 -4.05 -2.18 -1.97
N VAL A 78 -3.50 -2.27 -0.77
CA VAL A 78 -2.64 -3.36 -0.34
C VAL A 78 -3.47 -4.30 0.52
N ILE A 79 -3.60 -5.53 0.08
CA ILE A 79 -4.31 -6.60 0.77
C ILE A 79 -3.28 -7.57 1.32
N THR A 80 -3.42 -8.01 2.57
CA THR A 80 -2.58 -9.07 3.15
C THR A 80 -3.43 -10.21 3.67
N GLU A 81 -2.85 -11.40 3.71
CA GLU A 81 -3.41 -12.60 4.31
C GLU A 81 -2.31 -13.31 5.10
N GLY A 82 -2.62 -13.78 6.30
CA GLY A 82 -1.65 -14.47 7.15
C GLY A 82 -1.82 -15.98 7.11
N SER A 83 -0.72 -16.73 6.93
CA SER A 83 -0.67 -18.18 7.09
C SER A 83 0.76 -18.69 6.99
N THR A 84 1.26 -19.37 7.99
CA THR A 84 2.56 -20.09 7.86
C THR A 84 2.44 -21.34 7.00
N TYR A 85 1.24 -21.89 6.84
CA TYR A 85 0.97 -23.01 5.93
C TYR A 85 1.14 -22.61 4.46
N CYS A 86 0.64 -21.41 4.07
CA CYS A 86 0.70 -20.93 2.68
C CYS A 86 1.97 -20.14 2.38
N TYR A 87 2.49 -19.37 3.34
CA TYR A 87 3.56 -18.38 3.13
C TYR A 87 4.84 -18.69 3.90
N GLY A 88 4.94 -19.92 4.43
CA GLY A 88 6.14 -20.40 5.12
C GLY A 88 6.53 -19.50 6.31
N ASN A 89 7.84 -19.33 6.54
CA ASN A 89 8.36 -18.57 7.68
C ASN A 89 8.02 -17.06 7.65
N THR A 90 7.69 -16.51 6.49
CA THR A 90 7.23 -15.13 6.39
C THR A 90 5.85 -14.95 6.99
N GLY A 91 5.00 -15.99 6.87
CA GLY A 91 3.66 -16.03 7.45
C GLY A 91 2.66 -15.05 6.80
N ILE A 92 3.07 -14.26 5.80
CA ILE A 92 2.25 -13.24 5.17
C ILE A 92 2.38 -13.30 3.65
N GLY A 93 1.22 -13.30 2.97
CA GLY A 93 1.09 -13.00 1.55
C GLY A 93 0.51 -11.60 1.35
N TYR A 94 0.89 -10.92 0.26
CA TYR A 94 0.32 -9.63 -0.11
C TYR A 94 -0.20 -9.64 -1.53
N SER A 95 -1.14 -8.72 -1.80
CA SER A 95 -1.61 -8.35 -3.13
C SER A 95 -1.73 -6.84 -3.23
N LEU A 96 -1.16 -6.26 -4.28
CA LEU A 96 -1.31 -4.86 -4.65
C LEU A 96 -2.30 -4.77 -5.81
N VAL A 97 -3.40 -4.06 -5.61
CA VAL A 97 -4.40 -3.80 -6.64
C VAL A 97 -4.57 -2.31 -6.88
N SER A 98 -4.89 -1.91 -8.12
CA SER A 98 -5.06 -0.51 -8.50
C SER A 98 -6.42 -0.29 -9.12
N LYS A 99 -7.07 0.82 -8.74
CA LYS A 99 -8.33 1.26 -9.33
C LYS A 99 -8.07 1.82 -10.73
N GLN A 100 -8.82 1.32 -11.71
CA GLN A 100 -8.67 1.70 -13.11
C GLN A 100 -9.62 2.86 -13.49
N ALA A 101 -9.33 3.56 -14.59
CA ALA A 101 -10.15 4.66 -15.09
C ALA A 101 -11.61 4.26 -15.41
N ASN A 102 -11.87 2.99 -15.70
CA ASN A 102 -13.23 2.46 -15.91
C ASN A 102 -13.96 2.12 -14.61
N GLY A 103 -13.36 2.41 -13.44
CA GLY A 103 -13.92 2.12 -12.11
C GLY A 103 -13.69 0.70 -11.62
N GLY A 104 -13.15 -0.20 -12.44
CA GLY A 104 -12.75 -1.55 -12.01
C GLY A 104 -11.45 -1.57 -11.23
N TRP A 105 -11.08 -2.73 -10.69
CA TRP A 105 -9.79 -2.97 -10.03
C TRP A 105 -8.95 -3.96 -10.83
N LYS A 106 -7.63 -3.85 -10.76
CA LYS A 106 -6.66 -4.71 -11.44
C LYS A 106 -5.55 -5.11 -10.48
N LEU A 107 -5.20 -6.40 -10.49
CA LEU A 107 -4.00 -6.88 -9.79
C LEU A 107 -2.74 -6.34 -10.49
N ILE A 108 -1.86 -5.74 -9.69
CA ILE A 108 -0.60 -5.14 -10.13
C ILE A 108 0.58 -6.05 -9.74
N SER A 109 0.58 -6.53 -8.49
CA SER A 109 1.60 -7.44 -7.96
C SER A 109 1.03 -8.26 -6.82
N ASN A 110 1.55 -9.44 -6.60
CA ASN A 110 1.32 -10.24 -5.40
C ASN A 110 2.54 -11.10 -5.11
N GLY A 111 2.66 -11.54 -3.86
CA GLY A 111 3.77 -12.39 -3.44
C GLY A 111 3.73 -12.74 -1.97
N THR A 112 4.78 -13.43 -1.53
CA THR A 112 5.02 -13.74 -0.12
C THR A 112 5.98 -12.70 0.45
N GLY A 113 5.57 -12.03 1.51
CA GLY A 113 6.37 -10.99 2.17
C GLY A 113 5.56 -9.77 2.58
N ILE A 114 6.25 -8.80 3.13
CA ILE A 114 5.68 -7.51 3.54
C ILE A 114 6.15 -6.46 2.54
N PRO A 115 5.26 -5.88 1.71
CA PRO A 115 5.64 -4.86 0.74
C PRO A 115 5.96 -3.55 1.45
N ASN A 116 7.16 -3.03 1.23
CA ASN A 116 7.60 -1.72 1.68
C ASN A 116 7.83 -0.82 0.45
N PHE A 117 7.02 0.23 0.31
CA PHE A 117 7.09 1.12 -0.85
C PHE A 117 8.18 2.18 -0.65
N LEU A 118 9.16 2.18 -1.55
CA LEU A 118 10.32 3.05 -1.51
C LEU A 118 10.03 4.41 -2.16
N ALA A 119 10.87 5.41 -1.87
CA ALA A 119 10.80 6.73 -2.51
C ALA A 119 11.25 6.70 -3.99
N THR A 120 12.06 5.71 -4.37
CA THR A 120 12.48 5.47 -5.76
C THR A 120 11.31 4.94 -6.59
N LYS A 121 11.30 5.29 -7.88
CA LYS A 121 10.14 5.02 -8.74
C LYS A 121 10.55 4.40 -10.08
N GLY A 122 9.67 3.54 -10.58
CA GLY A 122 9.71 2.98 -11.92
C GLY A 122 8.83 3.76 -12.92
N VAL A 123 8.48 3.12 -14.01
CA VAL A 123 7.64 3.68 -15.08
C VAL A 123 6.28 4.12 -14.52
N GLY A 124 5.77 5.27 -14.99
CA GLY A 124 4.45 5.77 -14.61
C GLY A 124 4.31 6.15 -13.14
N GLY A 125 5.41 6.49 -12.46
CA GLY A 125 5.37 6.96 -11.07
C GLY A 125 5.22 5.86 -10.02
N TRP A 126 5.15 4.58 -10.40
CA TRP A 126 5.04 3.46 -9.47
C TRP A 126 6.26 3.37 -8.56
N PRO A 127 6.09 3.29 -7.22
CA PRO A 127 7.21 3.13 -6.29
C PRO A 127 7.90 1.79 -6.49
N ASP A 128 9.20 1.73 -6.22
CA ASP A 128 9.88 0.45 -6.05
C ASP A 128 9.33 -0.24 -4.79
N ILE A 129 9.31 -1.57 -4.79
CA ILE A 129 8.83 -2.36 -3.66
C ILE A 129 10.00 -3.19 -3.13
N GLU A 130 10.35 -2.98 -1.86
CA GLU A 130 11.17 -3.90 -1.08
C GLU A 130 10.27 -4.95 -0.46
N ILE A 131 10.54 -6.23 -0.67
CA ILE A 131 9.74 -7.32 -0.10
C ILE A 131 10.42 -7.82 1.16
N GLY A 132 9.92 -7.36 2.31
CA GLY A 132 10.39 -7.75 3.63
C GLY A 132 9.98 -9.17 4.02
N GLY A 133 10.73 -9.74 4.96
CA GLY A 133 10.50 -11.09 5.49
C GLY A 133 11.56 -11.45 6.52
N PRO A 134 11.66 -12.73 6.93
CA PRO A 134 12.72 -13.18 7.82
C PRO A 134 14.08 -13.13 7.09
N GLY A 135 15.14 -12.72 7.82
CA GLY A 135 16.50 -12.66 7.31
C GLY A 135 16.96 -11.24 7.00
N PHE A 136 17.90 -11.15 6.06
CA PHE A 136 18.55 -9.91 5.64
C PHE A 136 18.60 -9.86 4.12
N CYS A 137 18.83 -8.69 3.55
CA CYS A 137 19.05 -8.54 2.11
C CYS A 137 17.79 -8.84 1.28
N PHE A 138 16.82 -7.94 1.43
CA PHE A 138 15.50 -8.09 0.82
C PHE A 138 15.50 -7.71 -0.67
N PRO A 139 14.75 -8.42 -1.52
CA PRO A 139 14.61 -8.07 -2.91
C PRO A 139 13.91 -6.72 -3.08
N VAL A 140 14.38 -5.94 -4.04
CA VAL A 140 13.77 -4.70 -4.48
C VAL A 140 13.30 -4.89 -5.91
N GLU A 141 12.01 -4.68 -6.13
CA GLU A 141 11.37 -4.80 -7.43
C GLU A 141 10.96 -3.43 -7.95
N ARG A 142 11.07 -3.22 -9.27
CA ARG A 142 10.70 -1.99 -9.98
C ARG A 142 9.66 -2.27 -11.06
N TRP A 143 8.68 -1.38 -11.15
CA TRP A 143 7.69 -1.42 -12.22
C TRP A 143 8.31 -1.03 -13.57
N ASN A 144 8.19 -1.92 -14.56
CA ASN A 144 8.73 -1.71 -15.91
C ASN A 144 7.71 -1.20 -16.93
N GLY A 145 6.50 -0.87 -16.49
CA GLY A 145 5.36 -0.48 -17.34
C GLY A 145 4.32 -1.60 -17.52
N SER A 146 4.66 -2.85 -17.17
CA SER A 146 3.73 -3.99 -17.27
C SER A 146 3.73 -4.90 -16.04
N LYS A 147 4.85 -5.04 -15.35
CA LYS A 147 5.01 -5.86 -14.14
C LYS A 147 6.17 -5.35 -13.29
N TYR A 148 6.19 -5.73 -12.02
CA TYR A 148 7.35 -5.58 -11.17
C TYR A 148 8.43 -6.59 -11.54
N VAL A 149 9.68 -6.14 -11.57
CA VAL A 149 10.87 -6.96 -11.90
C VAL A 149 11.99 -6.67 -10.92
N LEU A 150 12.72 -7.70 -10.53
CA LEU A 150 13.84 -7.59 -9.60
C LEU A 150 14.88 -6.60 -10.13
N GLN A 151 15.28 -5.63 -9.31
CA GLN A 151 16.35 -4.68 -9.55
C GLN A 151 17.61 -5.01 -8.79
N GLY A 152 17.48 -5.62 -7.63
CA GLY A 152 18.58 -5.94 -6.73
C GLY A 152 18.07 -6.30 -5.36
N HIS A 153 18.97 -6.25 -4.38
CA HIS A 153 18.64 -6.51 -2.98
C HIS A 153 19.22 -5.39 -2.12
N GLN A 154 18.55 -5.09 -1.02
CA GLN A 154 19.03 -4.13 -0.03
C GLN A 154 18.69 -4.55 1.40
N TYR A 155 19.43 -3.97 2.34
CA TYR A 155 19.15 -4.02 3.77
C TYR A 155 19.39 -2.64 4.35
N GLU A 156 18.40 -2.09 5.06
CA GLU A 156 18.44 -0.71 5.61
C GLU A 156 18.86 0.34 4.57
N GLY A 157 18.32 0.24 3.35
CA GLY A 157 18.61 1.16 2.25
C GLY A 157 20.00 0.99 1.59
N LYS A 158 20.80 0.00 1.99
CA LYS A 158 22.11 -0.27 1.41
C LYS A 158 22.08 -1.54 0.56
N PRO A 159 22.69 -1.52 -0.64
CA PRO A 159 22.79 -2.71 -1.48
C PRO A 159 23.47 -3.87 -0.75
N CYS A 160 22.97 -5.07 -0.95
CA CYS A 160 23.52 -6.31 -0.40
C CYS A 160 23.43 -7.44 -1.44
N ARG A 161 24.01 -8.60 -1.12
CA ARG A 161 23.90 -9.83 -1.93
C ARG A 161 23.21 -10.90 -1.09
N SER A 162 22.12 -11.44 -1.63
CA SER A 162 21.54 -12.68 -1.10
C SER A 162 22.52 -13.83 -1.42
N ASN A 163 22.97 -14.52 -0.40
CA ASN A 163 23.79 -15.74 -0.56
C ASN A 163 22.95 -16.90 -1.09
#